data_f96847fd55cb8dfec507701220bb4a30
#
_entry.id   f96847fd55cb8dfec507701220bb4a30
#
_cell.length_a   1.000
_cell.length_b   1.000
_cell.length_c   1.000
_cell.angle_alpha   90.00
_cell.angle_beta   90.00
_cell.angle_gamma   90.00
#
_symmetry.space_group_name_H-M   'P 1'
#
loop_
_entity.id
_entity.type
_entity.pdbx_description
1 polymer ?
#
loop_
_entity_poly.entity_id
_entity_poly.type
_entity_poly.pdbx_seq_one_letter_code
_entity_poly.pdbx_strand_id
1 'polypeptide(L)'
;MTTMLDIRKTVLIGLAIVASGAVWHAKTIAQENSSSGVVTVFDHEKLDASFTKAVSHGGSDLLWSHTSSKGTYNVDTHSRESAKAACKAEGCSHEGYTAVVYVVSGAATLVIGGTAKTTAPDKFGGQSIQGGESHRISKGDVYIVPPDTIHWYKNVETPFRYLEVPVP
;
A
#
# COMPACT_ATOMS: atom_id res chain seq x y z
N MET A 1 22.53 64.23 37.91
CA MET A 1 21.07 64.06 37.85
C MET A 1 20.80 62.93 36.86
N THR A 2 20.87 61.70 37.35
CA THR A 2 20.81 60.52 36.52
C THR A 2 19.42 59.93 36.72
N THR A 3 18.65 59.96 35.65
CA THR A 3 17.30 59.46 35.63
C THR A 3 17.27 57.94 35.81
N MET A 4 16.67 57.52 36.91
CA MET A 4 16.23 56.13 37.08
C MET A 4 15.15 55.82 36.03
N LEU A 5 15.54 55.26 34.92
CA LEU A 5 14.61 54.83 33.89
C LEU A 5 14.40 53.33 34.01
N ASP A 6 13.27 53.02 34.57
CA ASP A 6 12.39 51.97 34.13
C ASP A 6 12.88 50.50 34.12
N ILE A 7 13.44 50.06 35.24
CA ILE A 7 13.56 48.62 35.50
C ILE A 7 12.17 47.93 35.69
N ARG A 8 11.15 48.72 35.98
CA ARG A 8 9.79 48.18 36.22
C ARG A 8 9.04 47.80 34.93
N LYS A 9 9.41 48.37 33.79
CA LYS A 9 8.74 48.02 32.49
C LYS A 9 9.29 46.76 31.85
N THR A 10 10.57 46.46 32.12
CA THR A 10 11.21 45.28 31.54
C THR A 10 10.77 43.96 32.21
N VAL A 11 10.41 44.04 33.50
CA VAL A 11 9.96 42.84 34.24
C VAL A 11 8.54 42.44 33.88
N LEU A 12 7.69 43.40 33.48
CA LEU A 12 6.30 43.11 33.09
C LEU A 12 6.18 42.46 31.70
N ILE A 13 7.14 42.73 30.81
CA ILE A 13 7.14 42.13 29.48
C ILE A 13 7.62 40.66 29.54
N GLY A 14 8.54 40.33 30.46
CA GLY A 14 9.01 38.98 30.65
C GLY A 14 7.97 37.98 31.19
N LEU A 15 7.05 38.49 32.03
CA LEU A 15 6.02 37.62 32.64
C LEU A 15 4.86 37.31 31.69
N ALA A 16 4.57 38.18 30.71
CA ALA A 16 3.52 37.99 29.74
C ALA A 16 3.88 36.92 28.68
N ILE A 17 5.17 36.74 28.41
CA ILE A 17 5.65 35.76 27.40
C ILE A 17 5.63 34.32 27.96
N VAL A 18 5.84 34.14 29.26
CA VAL A 18 5.81 32.81 29.88
C VAL A 18 4.37 32.30 30.05
N ALA A 19 3.42 33.18 30.23
CA ALA A 19 2.00 32.80 30.32
C ALA A 19 1.40 32.42 28.98
N SER A 20 1.90 32.96 27.86
CA SER A 20 1.42 32.62 26.54
C SER A 20 1.97 31.27 25.99
N GLY A 21 3.12 30.84 26.47
CA GLY A 21 3.71 29.57 26.06
C GLY A 21 2.97 28.32 26.54
N ALA A 22 2.37 28.38 27.71
CA ALA A 22 1.63 27.25 28.30
C ALA A 22 0.27 27.00 27.60
N VAL A 23 -0.36 28.07 27.11
CA VAL A 23 -1.66 27.96 26.40
C VAL A 23 -1.49 27.39 24.98
N TRP A 24 -0.34 27.60 24.35
CA TRP A 24 -0.08 27.08 23.02
C TRP A 24 0.13 25.55 22.99
N HIS A 25 0.75 24.99 24.01
CA HIS A 25 0.98 23.55 24.08
C HIS A 25 -0.31 22.74 24.32
N ALA A 26 -1.24 23.32 25.07
CA ALA A 26 -2.52 22.66 25.32
C ALA A 26 -3.45 22.63 24.09
N LYS A 27 -3.34 23.63 23.20
CA LYS A 27 -4.13 23.65 21.94
C LYS A 27 -3.59 22.73 20.87
N THR A 28 -2.28 22.48 20.82
CA THR A 28 -1.68 21.62 19.80
C THR A 28 -2.00 20.14 20.05
N ILE A 29 -2.09 19.72 21.31
CA ILE A 29 -2.41 18.32 21.66
C ILE A 29 -3.90 17.99 21.41
N ALA A 30 -4.78 18.97 21.50
CA ALA A 30 -6.21 18.76 21.26
C ALA A 30 -6.57 18.72 19.76
N GLN A 31 -5.70 19.16 18.88
CA GLN A 31 -5.97 19.24 17.45
C GLN A 31 -5.47 18.03 16.66
N GLU A 32 -4.64 17.18 17.26
CA GLU A 32 -4.17 15.95 16.59
C GLU A 32 -5.21 14.81 16.63
N ASN A 33 -6.29 14.93 17.39
CA ASN A 33 -7.32 13.89 17.49
C ASN A 33 -8.58 14.15 16.67
N SER A 34 -8.64 15.21 15.89
CA SER A 34 -9.74 15.43 14.94
C SER A 34 -9.23 15.34 13.50
N SER A 35 -8.70 14.19 13.12
CA SER A 35 -8.63 13.86 11.71
C SER A 35 -10.07 13.63 11.24
N SER A 36 -10.71 14.64 10.69
CA SER A 36 -11.88 14.43 9.86
C SER A 36 -11.45 13.51 8.73
N GLY A 37 -11.78 12.22 8.82
CA GLY A 37 -11.44 11.25 7.80
C GLY A 37 -12.04 11.71 6.47
N VAL A 38 -11.21 12.02 5.51
CA VAL A 38 -11.68 12.29 4.14
C VAL A 38 -11.92 10.97 3.46
N VAL A 39 -13.16 10.71 3.06
CA VAL A 39 -13.47 9.53 2.25
C VAL A 39 -12.89 9.74 0.86
N THR A 40 -12.05 8.81 0.41
CA THR A 40 -11.54 8.79 -0.95
C THR A 40 -12.37 7.81 -1.78
N VAL A 41 -12.90 8.28 -2.91
CA VAL A 41 -13.69 7.46 -3.83
C VAL A 41 -12.95 7.36 -5.16
N PHE A 42 -12.74 6.13 -5.61
CA PHE A 42 -12.27 5.82 -6.95
C PHE A 42 -13.46 5.31 -7.77
N ASP A 43 -13.94 6.14 -8.68
CA ASP A 43 -14.90 5.72 -9.69
C ASP A 43 -14.26 4.74 -10.70
N HIS A 44 -15.09 4.13 -11.54
CA HIS A 44 -14.59 3.13 -12.49
C HIS A 44 -13.58 3.72 -13.50
N GLU A 45 -13.70 5.01 -13.88
CA GLU A 45 -12.79 5.66 -14.82
C GLU A 45 -11.39 5.79 -14.23
N LYS A 46 -11.29 6.24 -12.97
CA LYS A 46 -10.01 6.33 -12.25
C LYS A 46 -9.38 4.97 -12.03
N LEU A 47 -10.21 3.97 -11.72
CA LEU A 47 -9.75 2.61 -11.53
C LEU A 47 -9.22 2.01 -12.84
N ASP A 48 -9.93 2.17 -13.94
CA ASP A 48 -9.49 1.72 -15.27
C ASP A 48 -8.23 2.45 -15.74
N ALA A 49 -8.11 3.74 -15.46
CA ALA A 49 -6.88 4.50 -15.74
C ALA A 49 -5.68 3.96 -14.96
N SER A 50 -5.86 3.57 -13.70
CA SER A 50 -4.79 2.96 -12.89
C SER A 50 -4.42 1.57 -13.43
N PHE A 51 -5.37 0.73 -13.81
CA PHE A 51 -5.08 -0.55 -14.47
C PHE A 51 -4.33 -0.36 -15.80
N THR A 52 -4.65 0.68 -16.55
CA THR A 52 -3.94 1.00 -17.80
C THR A 52 -2.49 1.40 -17.51
N LYS A 53 -2.25 2.20 -16.47
CA LYS A 53 -0.90 2.52 -16.01
C LYS A 53 -0.16 1.27 -15.53
N ALA A 54 -0.82 0.39 -14.77
CA ALA A 54 -0.24 -0.87 -14.30
C ALA A 54 0.34 -1.68 -15.47
N VAL A 55 -0.33 -1.75 -16.61
CA VAL A 55 0.20 -2.41 -17.82
C VAL A 55 1.52 -1.80 -18.28
N SER A 56 1.60 -0.47 -18.34
CA SER A 56 2.81 0.24 -18.77
C SER A 56 3.94 0.24 -17.73
N HIS A 57 3.61 0.03 -16.45
CA HIS A 57 4.56 -0.03 -15.32
C HIS A 57 4.99 -1.46 -14.96
N GLY A 58 4.85 -2.41 -15.88
CA GLY A 58 5.30 -3.79 -15.65
C GLY A 58 4.34 -4.65 -14.83
N GLY A 59 3.10 -4.23 -14.71
CA GLY A 59 2.00 -5.01 -14.14
C GLY A 59 1.40 -4.51 -12.84
N SER A 60 1.89 -3.40 -12.27
CA SER A 60 1.32 -2.78 -11.06
C SER A 60 1.40 -1.26 -11.10
N ASP A 61 0.45 -0.59 -10.44
CA ASP A 61 0.44 0.86 -10.21
C ASP A 61 -0.13 1.17 -8.83
N LEU A 62 0.39 2.22 -8.18
CA LEU A 62 -0.09 2.67 -6.88
C LEU A 62 -1.37 3.49 -7.07
N LEU A 63 -2.51 2.95 -6.67
CA LEU A 63 -3.80 3.65 -6.73
C LEU A 63 -3.95 4.67 -5.61
N TRP A 64 -3.54 4.30 -4.39
CA TRP A 64 -3.68 5.14 -3.20
C TRP A 64 -2.65 4.80 -2.14
N SER A 65 -2.24 5.81 -1.40
CA SER A 65 -1.34 5.66 -0.26
C SER A 65 -1.72 6.62 0.87
N HIS A 66 -1.62 6.14 2.09
CA HIS A 66 -1.80 6.94 3.30
C HIS A 66 -0.75 6.57 4.34
N THR A 67 -0.05 7.58 4.86
CA THR A 67 0.92 7.39 5.95
C THR A 67 0.37 7.95 7.24
N SER A 68 0.40 7.16 8.29
CA SER A 68 0.02 7.52 9.65
C SER A 68 1.14 7.17 10.63
N SER A 69 0.95 7.47 11.91
CA SER A 69 1.87 7.03 12.98
C SER A 69 1.93 5.50 13.15
N LYS A 70 0.98 4.77 12.56
CA LYS A 70 0.93 3.29 12.59
C LYS A 70 1.53 2.63 11.35
N GLY A 71 1.96 3.42 10.36
CA GLY A 71 2.55 2.90 9.13
C GLY A 71 1.95 3.50 7.87
N THR A 72 2.42 3.02 6.74
CA THR A 72 1.92 3.36 5.41
C THR A 72 0.98 2.25 4.92
N TYR A 73 -0.20 2.66 4.46
CA TYR A 73 -1.23 1.80 3.90
C TYR A 73 -1.36 2.11 2.42
N ASN A 74 -1.31 1.09 1.59
CA ASN A 74 -1.41 1.21 0.14
C ASN A 74 -2.63 0.46 -0.39
N VAL A 75 -3.09 0.89 -1.56
CA VAL A 75 -3.95 0.11 -2.43
C VAL A 75 -3.29 0.11 -3.80
N ASP A 76 -2.93 -1.06 -4.28
CA ASP A 76 -2.27 -1.24 -5.56
C ASP A 76 -3.22 -1.86 -6.59
N THR A 77 -3.13 -1.40 -7.83
CA THR A 77 -3.77 -2.05 -8.97
C THR A 77 -2.78 -2.92 -9.69
N HIS A 78 -3.21 -4.11 -10.05
CA HIS A 78 -2.41 -5.05 -10.82
C HIS A 78 -3.14 -5.47 -12.09
N SER A 79 -2.43 -5.48 -13.22
CA SER A 79 -2.96 -5.95 -14.51
C SER A 79 -2.01 -6.95 -15.16
N ARG A 80 -2.56 -8.07 -15.58
CA ARG A 80 -1.87 -9.12 -16.30
C ARG A 80 -2.53 -9.28 -17.67
N GLU A 81 -1.92 -8.65 -18.68
CA GLU A 81 -2.42 -8.66 -20.04
C GLU A 81 -1.91 -9.87 -20.84
N SER A 82 -1.02 -10.66 -20.26
CA SER A 82 -0.53 -11.91 -20.82
C SER A 82 -0.25 -12.92 -19.72
N ALA A 83 -0.23 -14.19 -20.07
CA ALA A 83 0.11 -15.28 -19.17
C ALA A 83 1.58 -15.30 -18.70
N LYS A 84 2.35 -14.23 -18.97
CA LYS A 84 3.70 -14.10 -18.43
C LYS A 84 3.60 -13.84 -16.93
N ALA A 85 4.19 -14.73 -16.14
CA ALA A 85 4.34 -14.52 -14.72
C ALA A 85 5.11 -13.20 -14.47
N ALA A 86 4.52 -12.30 -13.72
CA ALA A 86 5.19 -11.03 -13.37
C ALA A 86 6.23 -11.19 -12.26
N CYS A 87 6.45 -12.39 -11.77
CA CYS A 87 7.36 -12.67 -10.69
C CYS A 87 8.74 -13.06 -11.19
N LYS A 88 9.76 -12.44 -10.61
CA LYS A 88 11.18 -12.75 -10.84
C LYS A 88 11.58 -14.05 -10.12
N ALA A 89 12.74 -14.56 -10.45
CA ALA A 89 13.35 -15.88 -10.25
C ALA A 89 13.06 -16.72 -9.00
N GLU A 90 12.41 -16.22 -7.97
CA GLU A 90 12.26 -16.95 -6.69
C GLU A 90 10.81 -17.16 -6.24
N GLY A 91 9.84 -16.97 -7.14
CA GLY A 91 8.43 -16.90 -6.79
C GLY A 91 8.09 -15.51 -6.25
N CYS A 92 6.80 -15.16 -6.20
CA CYS A 92 6.37 -13.99 -5.48
C CYS A 92 6.15 -14.36 -4.02
N SER A 93 6.79 -13.67 -3.12
CA SER A 93 6.43 -13.63 -1.71
C SER A 93 6.33 -12.17 -1.29
N HIS A 94 5.55 -11.92 -0.27
CA HIS A 94 5.37 -10.59 0.30
C HIS A 94 6.14 -10.53 1.60
N GLU A 95 7.33 -9.94 1.58
CA GLU A 95 8.16 -9.84 2.77
C GLU A 95 7.48 -8.96 3.82
N GLY A 96 7.15 -9.58 4.97
CA GLY A 96 6.70 -8.88 6.15
C GLY A 96 5.27 -8.36 6.14
N TYR A 97 4.45 -8.62 5.10
CA TYR A 97 3.04 -8.21 5.10
C TYR A 97 2.10 -9.26 4.52
N THR A 98 0.85 -9.21 4.93
CA THR A 98 -0.24 -9.98 4.37
C THR A 98 -0.84 -9.24 3.18
N ALA A 99 -0.97 -9.87 2.02
CA ALA A 99 -1.72 -9.30 0.91
C ALA A 99 -3.19 -9.73 0.95
N VAL A 100 -4.10 -8.76 0.97
CA VAL A 100 -5.52 -8.98 0.71
C VAL A 100 -5.79 -8.61 -0.73
N VAL A 101 -6.29 -9.55 -1.52
CA VAL A 101 -6.47 -9.39 -2.96
C VAL A 101 -7.93 -9.55 -3.35
N TYR A 102 -8.43 -8.62 -4.18
CA TYR A 102 -9.76 -8.67 -4.77
C TYR A 102 -9.66 -8.72 -6.30
N VAL A 103 -10.22 -9.75 -6.91
CA VAL A 103 -10.21 -9.92 -8.38
C VAL A 103 -11.31 -9.07 -9.02
N VAL A 104 -10.90 -8.11 -9.84
CA VAL A 104 -11.81 -7.17 -10.54
C VAL A 104 -12.27 -7.73 -11.88
N SER A 105 -11.37 -8.40 -12.63
CA SER A 105 -11.72 -9.02 -13.91
C SER A 105 -10.78 -10.16 -14.27
N GLY A 106 -11.21 -11.00 -15.23
CA GLY A 106 -10.45 -12.15 -15.68
C GLY A 106 -10.45 -13.29 -14.66
N ALA A 107 -9.52 -14.20 -14.84
CA ALA A 107 -9.35 -15.34 -13.96
C ALA A 107 -7.94 -15.93 -14.08
N ALA A 108 -7.52 -16.70 -13.07
CA ALA A 108 -6.24 -17.39 -13.06
C ALA A 108 -6.30 -18.66 -12.21
N THR A 109 -5.28 -19.48 -12.30
CA THR A 109 -4.99 -20.51 -11.29
C THR A 109 -3.92 -19.95 -10.35
N LEU A 110 -4.28 -19.66 -9.11
CA LEU A 110 -3.35 -19.34 -8.04
C LEU A 110 -2.74 -20.62 -7.50
N VAL A 111 -1.42 -20.71 -7.50
CA VAL A 111 -0.65 -21.74 -6.80
C VAL A 111 -0.01 -21.09 -5.60
N ILE A 112 -0.26 -21.60 -4.39
CA ILE A 112 0.21 -21.03 -3.13
C ILE A 112 1.01 -22.05 -2.33
N GLY A 113 2.10 -21.62 -1.71
CA GLY A 113 3.04 -22.51 -0.99
C GLY A 113 3.92 -23.34 -1.94
N GLY A 114 4.48 -24.42 -1.44
CA GLY A 114 5.42 -25.26 -2.19
C GLY A 114 6.84 -24.70 -2.24
N THR A 115 7.62 -25.08 -3.23
CA THR A 115 9.01 -24.68 -3.41
C THR A 115 9.21 -24.04 -4.77
N ALA A 116 9.77 -22.83 -4.80
CA ALA A 116 10.13 -22.18 -6.04
C ALA A 116 11.25 -22.96 -6.74
N LYS A 117 11.09 -23.17 -8.03
CA LYS A 117 12.11 -23.74 -8.91
C LYS A 117 12.41 -22.80 -10.05
N THR A 118 13.70 -22.51 -10.23
CA THR A 118 14.17 -21.88 -11.46
C THR A 118 14.20 -22.96 -12.54
N THR A 119 13.44 -22.74 -13.59
CA THR A 119 13.48 -23.55 -14.82
C THR A 119 14.25 -22.79 -15.90
N ALA A 120 14.66 -23.44 -16.98
CA ALA A 120 15.18 -22.72 -18.14
C ALA A 120 14.17 -21.65 -18.58
N PRO A 121 14.64 -20.50 -19.12
CA PRO A 121 13.74 -19.43 -19.57
C PRO A 121 12.69 -19.98 -20.53
N ASP A 122 11.46 -19.93 -20.10
CA ASP A 122 10.29 -20.29 -20.90
C ASP A 122 9.40 -19.07 -21.10
N LYS A 123 8.25 -19.26 -21.76
CA LYS A 123 7.27 -18.17 -21.97
C LYS A 123 6.70 -17.56 -20.68
N PHE A 124 6.98 -18.16 -19.52
CA PHE A 124 6.54 -17.71 -18.20
C PHE A 124 7.69 -17.10 -17.37
N GLY A 125 8.85 -16.87 -17.97
CA GLY A 125 10.00 -16.24 -17.30
C GLY A 125 10.90 -17.22 -16.55
N GLY A 126 10.74 -18.52 -16.75
CA GLY A 126 11.64 -19.53 -16.18
C GLY A 126 11.36 -19.88 -14.73
N GLN A 127 10.12 -19.71 -14.27
CA GLN A 127 9.75 -19.98 -12.89
C GLN A 127 8.56 -20.90 -12.77
N SER A 128 8.62 -21.77 -11.79
CA SER A 128 7.51 -22.62 -11.40
C SER A 128 7.52 -22.87 -9.90
N ILE A 129 6.38 -23.23 -9.36
CA ILE A 129 6.28 -23.74 -8.00
C ILE A 129 6.08 -25.26 -8.09
N GLN A 130 6.93 -26.03 -7.42
CA GLN A 130 6.74 -27.45 -7.27
C GLN A 130 6.01 -27.73 -5.96
N GLY A 131 4.94 -28.53 -6.04
CA GLY A 131 4.02 -28.69 -4.92
C GLY A 131 3.11 -27.46 -4.80
N GLY A 132 2.65 -27.20 -3.59
CA GLY A 132 1.70 -26.14 -3.29
C GLY A 132 0.26 -26.52 -3.61
N GLU A 133 -0.66 -25.68 -3.17
CA GLU A 133 -2.09 -25.83 -3.38
C GLU A 133 -2.54 -24.96 -4.54
N SER A 134 -3.44 -25.46 -5.39
CA SER A 134 -3.92 -24.74 -6.57
C SER A 134 -5.38 -24.36 -6.40
N HIS A 135 -5.69 -23.08 -6.57
CA HIS A 135 -7.04 -22.54 -6.51
C HIS A 135 -7.39 -21.84 -7.81
N ARG A 136 -8.58 -22.11 -8.35
CA ARG A 136 -9.13 -21.29 -9.42
C ARG A 136 -9.66 -20.02 -8.79
N ILE A 137 -9.21 -18.87 -9.28
CA ILE A 137 -9.66 -17.53 -8.87
C ILE A 137 -10.24 -16.80 -10.07
N SER A 138 -11.29 -16.01 -9.85
CA SER A 138 -12.04 -15.31 -10.89
C SER A 138 -12.64 -14.01 -10.35
N LYS A 139 -13.21 -13.21 -11.25
CA LYS A 139 -13.89 -11.96 -10.88
C LYS A 139 -14.82 -12.14 -9.68
N GLY A 140 -14.64 -11.27 -8.67
CA GLY A 140 -15.41 -11.24 -7.43
C GLY A 140 -14.79 -12.01 -6.27
N ASP A 141 -13.77 -12.84 -6.54
CA ASP A 141 -13.10 -13.59 -5.50
C ASP A 141 -12.19 -12.68 -4.66
N VAL A 142 -12.11 -12.98 -3.37
CA VAL A 142 -11.14 -12.43 -2.43
C VAL A 142 -10.27 -13.57 -1.93
N TYR A 143 -8.96 -13.34 -1.89
CA TYR A 143 -8.05 -14.28 -1.26
C TYR A 143 -6.97 -13.53 -0.47
N ILE A 144 -6.36 -14.24 0.46
CA ILE A 144 -5.36 -13.70 1.37
C ILE A 144 -4.07 -14.49 1.21
N VAL A 145 -2.98 -13.78 0.97
CA VAL A 145 -1.63 -14.36 0.92
C VAL A 145 -0.89 -13.94 2.19
N PRO A 146 -0.59 -14.87 3.10
CA PRO A 146 0.19 -14.57 4.29
C PRO A 146 1.60 -14.07 3.96
N PRO A 147 2.30 -13.39 4.90
CA PRO A 147 3.67 -12.97 4.71
C PRO A 147 4.56 -14.15 4.27
N ASP A 148 5.56 -13.85 3.46
CA ASP A 148 6.60 -14.78 3.01
C ASP A 148 6.08 -16.05 2.30
N THR A 149 4.80 -16.04 1.92
CA THR A 149 4.18 -17.17 1.24
C THR A 149 4.43 -17.08 -0.27
N ILE A 150 5.15 -18.06 -0.80
CA ILE A 150 5.37 -18.17 -2.23
C ILE A 150 4.05 -18.41 -2.95
N HIS A 151 3.78 -17.64 -4.00
CA HIS A 151 2.60 -17.82 -4.82
C HIS A 151 2.88 -17.51 -6.29
N TRP A 152 2.04 -18.05 -7.18
CA TRP A 152 2.20 -17.94 -8.63
C TRP A 152 0.86 -18.01 -9.34
N TYR A 153 0.66 -17.16 -10.35
CA TYR A 153 -0.50 -17.22 -11.22
C TYR A 153 -0.16 -17.98 -12.50
N LYS A 154 -0.87 -19.05 -12.76
CA LYS A 154 -0.82 -19.77 -14.05
C LYS A 154 -2.20 -19.81 -14.70
N ASN A 155 -2.24 -20.17 -16.00
CA ASN A 155 -3.48 -20.23 -16.78
C ASN A 155 -4.28 -18.93 -16.69
N VAL A 156 -3.58 -17.79 -16.86
CA VAL A 156 -4.19 -16.47 -16.76
C VAL A 156 -5.10 -16.20 -17.93
N GLU A 157 -6.36 -15.88 -17.67
CA GLU A 157 -7.35 -15.41 -18.62
C GLU A 157 -7.38 -13.89 -18.61
N THR A 158 -6.87 -13.28 -19.65
CA THR A 158 -6.63 -11.83 -19.73
C THR A 158 -7.83 -11.05 -20.26
N PRO A 159 -7.99 -9.79 -19.81
CA PRO A 159 -7.19 -9.09 -18.83
C PRO A 159 -7.48 -9.57 -17.40
N PHE A 160 -6.48 -10.07 -16.69
CA PHE A 160 -6.60 -10.44 -15.29
C PHE A 160 -6.20 -9.23 -14.42
N ARG A 161 -7.17 -8.60 -13.78
CA ARG A 161 -7.02 -7.37 -13.00
C ARG A 161 -7.45 -7.59 -11.57
N TYR A 162 -6.66 -7.10 -10.62
CA TYR A 162 -6.97 -7.21 -9.21
C TYR A 162 -6.46 -6.01 -8.43
N LEU A 163 -7.10 -5.75 -7.30
CA LEU A 163 -6.62 -4.85 -6.25
C LEU A 163 -5.84 -5.64 -5.22
N GLU A 164 -4.76 -5.09 -4.74
CA GLU A 164 -3.99 -5.63 -3.63
C GLU A 164 -3.88 -4.58 -2.52
N VAL A 165 -4.15 -5.00 -1.29
CA VAL A 165 -4.01 -4.20 -0.08
C VAL A 165 -2.98 -4.88 0.82
N PRO A 166 -1.76 -4.33 0.91
CA PRO A 166 -0.77 -4.76 1.88
C PRO A 166 -1.23 -4.42 3.30
N VAL A 167 -1.28 -5.43 4.16
CA VAL A 167 -1.63 -5.29 5.58
C VAL A 167 -0.39 -5.68 6.39
N PRO A 168 0.22 -4.73 7.14
CA PRO A 168 1.39 -4.97 7.98
C PRO A 168 1.17 -6.00 9.08
#